data_2d0c6c44dee979f48c25143f2fdeddf4
#
_entry.id   2d0c6c44dee979f48c25143f2fdeddf4
#
_cell.length_a   1.000
_cell.length_b   1.000
_cell.length_c   1.000
_cell.angle_alpha   90.00
_cell.angle_beta   90.00
_cell.angle_gamma   90.00
#
_symmetry.space_group_name_H-M   'P 1'
#
loop_
_entity.id
_entity.type
_entity.pdbx_description
1 polymer ?
#
loop_
_entity_poly.entity_id
_entity_poly.type
_entity_poly.pdbx_seq_one_letter_code
_entity_poly.pdbx_strand_id
1 'polypeptide(L)'
;MNDNEPRSVAGRLYGVGVGPGDPGLVTLRAAELIRSADVVAFHAGTGKQSMARSIVADLLSPEVIEEELRYPVTADFAEQSGDYYTALGEFYDECADRLQGHLARGRSVVVLAIGDPLFFGSFMYVHDRLSPHYPTEVVPGVTSVSAATAAVATGLCRHEDTLTILPGTLPVPELARRLADTDAAIIMKLGQTFPGVVEAVRQAGLLERAVYVERASGRRQRVLPLADVDAAAVPYMSLIVVPGQDLRADAAGRAEGAAPAGVDESRSPASRSATAGGDGSGDAVTLGTVHVVGLGPGPDAWLTPEASEVLSRVDHVIGYAPYVARVPQREGLTRLPSGNTVEVDRGRQALDLALAGHEVAVVSGGDAGVFGMAAAVFEAAETDARYAVVPIHVVPGVTAAHAASALAGAVLGADHALISLSDRLKPWSVVVERLRACARADLAMAFYNPRSASRPDQLVQARAALLE
;
A
#
# COMPACT_ATOMS: atom_id res chain seq x y z
N MET A 1 14.47 19.15 52.80
CA MET A 1 14.07 19.22 51.39
C MET A 1 13.52 17.85 51.05
N ASN A 2 12.21 17.73 50.86
CA ASN A 2 11.55 16.46 50.58
C ASN A 2 11.59 16.19 49.05
N ASP A 3 12.52 15.36 48.62
CA ASP A 3 12.57 14.85 47.24
C ASP A 3 11.64 13.63 47.06
N ASN A 4 10.35 13.82 47.30
CA ASN A 4 9.37 12.77 47.11
C ASN A 4 8.12 13.30 46.36
N GLU A 5 8.34 14.09 45.31
CA GLU A 5 7.34 14.25 44.27
C GLU A 5 7.40 13.00 43.37
N PRO A 6 6.27 12.30 43.16
CA PRO A 6 6.26 11.21 42.20
C PRO A 6 6.62 11.78 40.82
N ARG A 7 7.74 11.35 40.25
CA ARG A 7 8.09 11.67 38.89
C ARG A 7 6.90 11.30 38.02
N SER A 8 6.18 12.28 37.51
CA SER A 8 5.12 12.10 36.54
C SER A 8 5.70 11.22 35.43
N VAL A 9 5.10 10.04 35.26
CA VAL A 9 5.50 9.16 34.12
C VAL A 9 5.21 9.97 32.85
N ALA A 10 6.24 10.27 32.10
CA ALA A 10 6.08 11.00 30.83
C ALA A 10 5.08 10.26 29.93
N GLY A 11 4.18 11.01 29.30
CA GLY A 11 3.24 10.45 28.32
C GLY A 11 3.93 9.80 27.14
N ARG A 12 3.18 9.08 26.35
CA ARG A 12 3.70 8.37 25.17
C ARG A 12 3.05 8.90 23.90
N LEU A 13 3.85 9.13 22.88
CA LEU A 13 3.41 9.54 21.54
C LEU A 13 3.27 8.31 20.63
N TYR A 14 2.18 8.28 19.88
CA TYR A 14 1.93 7.26 18.86
C TYR A 14 1.62 7.92 17.52
N GLY A 15 2.39 7.60 16.48
CA GLY A 15 2.03 7.88 15.10
C GLY A 15 1.28 6.68 14.52
N VAL A 16 0.02 6.86 14.16
CA VAL A 16 -0.85 5.72 13.82
C VAL A 16 -1.40 5.86 12.41
N GLY A 17 -1.05 4.88 11.56
CA GLY A 17 -1.63 4.76 10.23
C GLY A 17 -3.04 4.21 10.26
N VAL A 18 -3.99 4.97 9.70
CA VAL A 18 -5.41 4.60 9.69
C VAL A 18 -5.88 4.01 8.34
N GLY A 19 -4.93 3.64 7.49
CA GLY A 19 -5.29 3.12 6.17
C GLY A 19 -5.72 4.21 5.18
N PRO A 20 -6.01 3.84 3.92
CA PRO A 20 -6.20 4.79 2.82
C PRO A 20 -7.64 5.31 2.69
N GLY A 21 -8.63 4.70 3.36
CA GLY A 21 -10.03 5.14 3.25
C GLY A 21 -11.06 4.19 3.85
N ASP A 22 -10.89 2.89 3.70
CA ASP A 22 -11.78 1.88 4.27
C ASP A 22 -11.43 1.61 5.74
N PRO A 23 -12.38 1.71 6.70
CA PRO A 23 -12.14 1.32 8.09
C PRO A 23 -11.70 -0.14 8.26
N GLY A 24 -12.08 -1.04 7.35
CA GLY A 24 -11.63 -2.44 7.32
C GLY A 24 -10.13 -2.63 7.13
N LEU A 25 -9.42 -1.56 6.68
CA LEU A 25 -7.97 -1.55 6.48
C LEU A 25 -7.18 -0.92 7.64
N VAL A 26 -7.86 -0.51 8.72
CA VAL A 26 -7.21 -0.07 9.97
C VAL A 26 -6.66 -1.29 10.69
N THR A 27 -5.36 -1.35 10.95
CA THR A 27 -4.77 -2.52 11.62
C THR A 27 -5.32 -2.73 13.03
N LEU A 28 -5.30 -3.98 13.53
CA LEU A 28 -5.78 -4.29 14.89
C LEU A 28 -5.05 -3.45 15.94
N ARG A 29 -3.73 -3.26 15.80
CA ARG A 29 -2.93 -2.43 16.71
C ARG A 29 -3.34 -0.96 16.67
N ALA A 30 -3.58 -0.42 15.48
CA ALA A 30 -4.07 0.95 15.32
C ALA A 30 -5.43 1.13 16.03
N ALA A 31 -6.36 0.21 15.82
CA ALA A 31 -7.69 0.26 16.43
C ALA A 31 -7.63 0.16 17.98
N GLU A 32 -6.74 -0.69 18.52
CA GLU A 32 -6.51 -0.81 19.96
C GLU A 32 -6.03 0.51 20.56
N LEU A 33 -4.99 1.11 19.97
CA LEU A 33 -4.41 2.37 20.46
C LEU A 33 -5.39 3.54 20.39
N ILE A 34 -6.16 3.63 19.30
CA ILE A 34 -7.16 4.70 19.12
C ILE A 34 -8.25 4.60 20.18
N ARG A 35 -8.74 3.38 20.51
CA ARG A 35 -9.77 3.19 21.54
C ARG A 35 -9.29 3.51 22.94
N SER A 36 -8.01 3.32 23.22
CA SER A 36 -7.41 3.50 24.56
C SER A 36 -6.68 4.83 24.75
N ALA A 37 -6.63 5.69 23.73
CA ALA A 37 -5.93 6.97 23.78
C ALA A 37 -6.61 7.97 24.72
N ASP A 38 -5.83 8.73 25.49
CA ASP A 38 -6.31 9.91 26.21
C ASP A 38 -6.55 11.08 25.24
N VAL A 39 -5.72 11.18 24.19
CA VAL A 39 -5.78 12.26 23.20
C VAL A 39 -5.63 11.65 21.80
N VAL A 40 -6.53 12.03 20.90
CA VAL A 40 -6.43 11.71 19.47
C VAL A 40 -6.26 13.01 18.68
N ALA A 41 -5.09 13.19 18.10
CA ALA A 41 -4.75 14.34 17.27
C ALA A 41 -4.84 13.98 15.78
N PHE A 42 -5.29 14.93 14.97
CA PHE A 42 -5.43 14.73 13.53
C PHE A 42 -5.29 16.04 12.75
N HIS A 43 -4.66 15.98 11.60
CA HIS A 43 -4.54 17.12 10.71
C HIS A 43 -5.85 17.37 9.94
N ALA A 44 -6.19 18.64 9.74
CA ALA A 44 -7.32 19.08 8.93
C ALA A 44 -6.95 20.27 8.04
N GLY A 45 -7.45 20.28 6.80
CA GLY A 45 -7.34 21.44 5.94
C GLY A 45 -8.31 22.55 6.34
N THR A 46 -8.03 23.79 5.91
CA THR A 46 -8.92 24.95 6.16
C THR A 46 -10.32 24.67 5.60
N GLY A 47 -11.34 24.74 6.47
CA GLY A 47 -12.74 24.51 6.09
C GLY A 47 -13.09 23.07 5.68
N LYS A 48 -12.19 22.10 5.88
CA LYS A 48 -12.40 20.69 5.54
C LYS A 48 -12.37 19.83 6.80
N GLN A 49 -13.18 18.78 6.81
CA GLN A 49 -13.09 17.74 7.84
C GLN A 49 -11.86 16.85 7.63
N SER A 50 -11.27 16.38 8.72
CA SER A 50 -10.17 15.43 8.65
C SER A 50 -10.64 14.07 8.12
N MET A 51 -10.02 13.61 7.04
CA MET A 51 -10.30 12.27 6.50
C MET A 51 -9.79 11.18 7.45
N ALA A 52 -8.61 11.35 8.05
CA ALA A 52 -8.07 10.39 9.01
C ALA A 52 -9.03 10.19 10.20
N ARG A 53 -9.57 11.28 10.74
CA ARG A 53 -10.57 11.24 11.83
C ARG A 53 -11.86 10.56 11.38
N SER A 54 -12.31 10.78 10.12
CA SER A 54 -13.54 10.17 9.60
C SER A 54 -13.41 8.65 9.43
N ILE A 55 -12.25 8.14 9.04
CA ILE A 55 -12.01 6.69 8.90
C ILE A 55 -12.18 5.96 10.23
N VAL A 56 -11.80 6.59 11.34
CA VAL A 56 -11.79 5.98 12.68
C VAL A 56 -12.91 6.49 13.59
N ALA A 57 -13.93 7.12 13.03
CA ALA A 57 -15.00 7.76 13.79
C ALA A 57 -15.66 6.80 14.81
N ASP A 58 -15.88 5.55 14.43
CA ASP A 58 -16.51 4.51 15.25
C ASP A 58 -15.55 3.88 16.28
N LEU A 59 -14.26 4.24 16.25
CA LEU A 59 -13.25 3.76 17.20
C LEU A 59 -13.00 4.75 18.34
N LEU A 60 -13.42 6.01 18.19
CA LEU A 60 -13.17 7.06 19.16
C LEU A 60 -14.03 6.86 20.42
N SER A 61 -13.38 6.91 21.60
CA SER A 61 -14.09 6.96 22.87
C SER A 61 -14.84 8.30 23.00
N PRO A 62 -16.06 8.34 23.58
CA PRO A 62 -16.76 9.59 23.88
C PRO A 62 -15.98 10.52 24.82
N GLU A 63 -15.03 9.99 25.59
CA GLU A 63 -14.25 10.72 26.59
C GLU A 63 -12.87 11.17 26.04
N VAL A 64 -12.51 10.76 24.81
CA VAL A 64 -11.22 11.11 24.21
C VAL A 64 -11.12 12.62 23.96
N ILE A 65 -9.96 13.19 24.26
CA ILE A 65 -9.65 14.57 23.89
C ILE A 65 -9.28 14.59 22.39
N GLU A 66 -10.11 15.21 21.58
CA GLU A 66 -9.81 15.42 20.16
C GLU A 66 -8.99 16.69 19.98
N GLU A 67 -7.79 16.56 19.37
CA GLU A 67 -6.85 17.66 19.13
C GLU A 67 -6.73 17.89 17.62
N GLU A 68 -7.50 18.86 17.12
CA GLU A 68 -7.46 19.21 15.69
C GLU A 68 -6.26 20.12 15.40
N LEU A 69 -5.38 19.66 14.51
CA LEU A 69 -4.20 20.34 14.00
C LEU A 69 -4.52 20.93 12.61
N ARG A 70 -5.02 22.17 12.60
CA ARG A 70 -5.55 22.81 11.39
C ARG A 70 -4.47 23.58 10.66
N TYR A 71 -4.22 23.22 9.40
CA TYR A 71 -3.29 23.93 8.53
C TYR A 71 -3.69 25.41 8.38
N PRO A 72 -2.74 26.35 8.51
CA PRO A 72 -3.00 27.78 8.41
C PRO A 72 -3.28 28.23 6.97
N VAL A 73 -2.74 27.53 5.97
CA VAL A 73 -2.84 27.85 4.55
C VAL A 73 -3.19 26.61 3.73
N THR A 74 -3.89 26.82 2.61
CA THR A 74 -4.14 25.76 1.63
C THR A 74 -2.94 25.66 0.67
N ALA A 75 -2.74 24.48 0.09
CA ALA A 75 -1.68 24.26 -0.91
C ALA A 75 -1.76 25.23 -2.11
N ASP A 76 -2.96 25.72 -2.43
CA ASP A 76 -3.19 26.70 -3.51
C ASP A 76 -2.56 28.08 -3.22
N PHE A 77 -2.31 28.41 -1.95
CA PHE A 77 -1.66 29.66 -1.54
C PHE A 77 -0.12 29.55 -1.55
N ALA A 78 0.38 28.33 -1.62
CA ALA A 78 1.78 27.99 -1.41
C ALA A 78 2.71 28.39 -2.56
N GLU A 79 2.20 28.40 -3.80
CA GLU A 79 3.04 28.60 -4.98
C GLU A 79 3.44 30.08 -5.23
N GLN A 80 2.86 31.04 -4.48
CA GLN A 80 3.05 32.47 -4.76
C GLN A 80 3.92 33.22 -3.75
N SER A 81 4.30 32.63 -2.61
CA SER A 81 5.10 33.35 -1.62
C SER A 81 6.22 32.48 -1.04
N GLY A 82 7.44 33.00 -1.00
CA GLY A 82 8.60 32.37 -0.32
C GLY A 82 8.40 32.08 1.18
N ASP A 83 7.26 32.49 1.74
CA ASP A 83 6.85 32.33 3.15
C ASP A 83 6.23 30.97 3.47
N TYR A 84 5.95 30.12 2.48
CA TYR A 84 5.19 28.87 2.70
C TYR A 84 5.93 27.89 3.62
N TYR A 85 7.20 27.64 3.38
CA TYR A 85 8.00 26.71 4.20
C TYR A 85 8.18 27.22 5.63
N THR A 86 8.31 28.52 5.79
CA THR A 86 8.39 29.17 7.12
C THR A 86 7.06 29.00 7.86
N ALA A 87 5.93 29.30 7.23
CA ALA A 87 4.60 29.14 7.83
C ALA A 87 4.30 27.67 8.19
N LEU A 88 4.74 26.70 7.37
CA LEU A 88 4.64 25.29 7.73
C LEU A 88 5.55 24.91 8.91
N GLY A 89 6.75 25.45 8.98
CA GLY A 89 7.67 25.24 10.10
C GLY A 89 7.04 25.69 11.41
N GLU A 90 6.53 26.94 11.46
CA GLU A 90 5.83 27.52 12.60
C GLU A 90 4.59 26.71 12.99
N PHE A 91 3.80 26.27 12.01
CA PHE A 91 2.65 25.41 12.24
C PHE A 91 3.04 24.09 12.93
N TYR A 92 4.09 23.42 12.48
CA TYR A 92 4.51 22.16 13.11
C TYR A 92 5.16 22.39 14.48
N ASP A 93 5.78 23.53 14.73
CA ASP A 93 6.24 23.92 16.06
C ASP A 93 5.04 24.10 17.01
N GLU A 94 3.99 24.82 16.59
CA GLU A 94 2.75 24.95 17.35
C GLU A 94 2.08 23.60 17.60
N CYS A 95 2.00 22.73 16.60
CA CYS A 95 1.47 21.38 16.77
C CYS A 95 2.26 20.61 17.84
N ALA A 96 3.59 20.65 17.78
CA ALA A 96 4.45 19.97 18.74
C ALA A 96 4.22 20.52 20.17
N ASP A 97 4.16 21.83 20.35
CA ASP A 97 3.92 22.47 21.67
C ASP A 97 2.57 22.04 22.27
N ARG A 98 1.51 22.01 21.47
CA ARG A 98 0.18 21.55 21.91
C ARG A 98 0.20 20.10 22.37
N LEU A 99 0.80 19.21 21.59
CA LEU A 99 0.92 17.79 21.91
C LEU A 99 1.86 17.55 23.10
N GLN A 100 2.96 18.31 23.19
CA GLN A 100 3.86 18.30 24.34
C GLN A 100 3.13 18.64 25.64
N GLY A 101 2.19 19.58 25.62
CA GLY A 101 1.35 19.91 26.75
C GLY A 101 0.53 18.73 27.30
N HIS A 102 0.10 17.80 26.41
CA HIS A 102 -0.56 16.56 26.83
C HIS A 102 0.43 15.53 27.35
N LEU A 103 1.54 15.31 26.62
CA LEU A 103 2.60 14.35 26.98
C LEU A 103 3.23 14.67 28.33
N ALA A 104 3.45 15.96 28.66
CA ALA A 104 3.97 16.39 29.95
C ALA A 104 3.03 16.08 31.12
N ARG A 105 1.73 15.92 30.86
CA ARG A 105 0.73 15.48 31.84
C ARG A 105 0.60 13.96 31.97
N GLY A 106 1.50 13.19 31.31
CA GLY A 106 1.49 11.73 31.35
C GLY A 106 0.46 11.08 30.44
N ARG A 107 -0.17 11.82 29.52
CA ARG A 107 -1.21 11.30 28.61
C ARG A 107 -0.63 10.52 27.46
N SER A 108 -1.35 9.49 27.01
CA SER A 108 -1.13 8.83 25.72
C SER A 108 -1.71 9.69 24.60
N VAL A 109 -0.88 10.05 23.63
CA VAL A 109 -1.26 10.89 22.48
C VAL A 109 -1.12 10.08 21.20
N VAL A 110 -2.23 9.86 20.50
CA VAL A 110 -2.29 9.23 19.19
C VAL A 110 -2.43 10.29 18.11
N VAL A 111 -1.50 10.36 17.17
CA VAL A 111 -1.58 11.22 15.97
C VAL A 111 -1.98 10.37 14.79
N LEU A 112 -3.15 10.64 14.21
CA LEU A 112 -3.69 9.91 13.08
C LEU A 112 -3.04 10.35 11.77
N ALA A 113 -2.65 9.38 10.93
CA ALA A 113 -2.14 9.61 9.58
C ALA A 113 -2.91 8.75 8.56
N ILE A 114 -3.36 9.35 7.45
CA ILE A 114 -3.95 8.60 6.33
C ILE A 114 -2.87 7.70 5.73
N GLY A 115 -3.20 6.45 5.45
CA GLY A 115 -2.23 5.48 5.00
C GLY A 115 -1.23 5.13 6.09
N ASP A 116 0.03 5.46 5.88
CA ASP A 116 1.15 5.23 6.80
C ASP A 116 1.70 6.55 7.38
N PRO A 117 2.04 6.62 8.69
CA PRO A 117 2.48 7.86 9.34
C PRO A 117 3.80 8.42 8.80
N LEU A 118 4.68 7.55 8.31
CA LEU A 118 6.02 7.90 7.84
C LEU A 118 6.17 7.86 6.31
N PHE A 119 5.02 7.92 5.58
CA PHE A 119 5.03 7.92 4.12
C PHE A 119 4.23 9.10 3.57
N PHE A 120 4.90 10.12 3.04
CA PHE A 120 4.34 11.40 2.59
C PHE A 120 3.37 12.05 3.61
N GLY A 121 3.54 11.74 4.90
CA GLY A 121 2.63 12.14 5.97
C GLY A 121 3.18 13.30 6.80
N SER A 122 2.26 14.10 7.37
CA SER A 122 2.60 15.23 8.23
C SER A 122 3.11 14.82 9.60
N PHE A 123 2.86 13.57 10.01
CA PHE A 123 3.35 13.05 11.29
C PHE A 123 4.89 13.08 11.38
N MET A 124 5.61 12.94 10.28
CA MET A 124 7.08 12.99 10.28
C MET A 124 7.61 14.26 10.94
N TYR A 125 7.00 15.40 10.66
CA TYR A 125 7.44 16.71 11.21
C TYR A 125 7.15 16.83 12.71
N VAL A 126 6.09 16.21 13.20
CA VAL A 126 5.76 16.10 14.64
C VAL A 126 6.69 15.10 15.31
N HIS A 127 6.97 13.97 14.66
CA HIS A 127 7.89 12.94 15.12
C HIS A 127 9.29 13.51 15.37
N ASP A 128 9.85 14.25 14.40
CA ASP A 128 11.19 14.83 14.50
C ASP A 128 11.35 15.77 15.72
N ARG A 129 10.27 16.48 16.09
CA ARG A 129 10.24 17.42 17.21
C ARG A 129 10.05 16.77 18.57
N LEU A 130 9.25 15.71 18.63
CA LEU A 130 8.81 15.12 19.91
C LEU A 130 9.52 13.82 20.28
N SER A 131 9.94 13.00 19.31
CA SER A 131 10.58 11.70 19.58
C SER A 131 11.92 11.79 20.34
N PRO A 132 12.72 12.88 20.24
CA PRO A 132 13.90 13.03 21.09
C PRO A 132 13.58 13.23 22.58
N HIS A 133 12.34 13.64 22.92
CA HIS A 133 11.95 14.04 24.26
C HIS A 133 10.96 13.10 24.92
N TYR A 134 10.18 12.33 24.12
CA TYR A 134 9.12 11.45 24.60
C TYR A 134 9.22 10.06 23.98
N PRO A 135 8.89 8.99 24.75
CA PRO A 135 8.77 7.66 24.18
C PRO A 135 7.77 7.66 23.02
N THR A 136 8.23 7.27 21.85
CA THR A 136 7.43 7.31 20.62
C THR A 136 7.36 5.93 19.99
N GLU A 137 6.16 5.55 19.56
CA GLU A 137 5.90 4.32 18.78
C GLU A 137 5.23 4.70 17.46
N VAL A 138 5.68 4.10 16.36
CA VAL A 138 5.05 4.26 15.05
C VAL A 138 4.36 2.96 14.68
N VAL A 139 3.06 3.04 14.42
CA VAL A 139 2.24 1.93 13.95
C VAL A 139 1.99 2.11 12.46
N PRO A 140 2.63 1.29 11.62
CA PRO A 140 2.48 1.40 10.18
C PRO A 140 1.04 1.09 9.75
N GLY A 141 0.62 1.68 8.63
CA GLY A 141 -0.70 1.46 8.05
C GLY A 141 -0.65 0.92 6.63
N VAL A 142 -1.79 0.44 6.14
CA VAL A 142 -1.97 0.12 4.73
C VAL A 142 -1.91 1.42 3.93
N THR A 143 -1.04 1.49 2.93
CA THR A 143 -0.87 2.70 2.12
C THR A 143 -1.88 2.79 0.98
N SER A 144 -2.05 3.99 0.41
CA SER A 144 -2.82 4.17 -0.82
C SER A 144 -2.22 3.42 -2.02
N VAL A 145 -0.93 3.11 -2.00
CA VAL A 145 -0.25 2.27 -3.01
C VAL A 145 -0.82 0.87 -2.98
N SER A 146 -0.85 0.22 -1.81
CA SER A 146 -1.40 -1.13 -1.64
C SER A 146 -2.89 -1.20 -2.01
N ALA A 147 -3.69 -0.21 -1.57
CA ALA A 147 -5.11 -0.15 -1.90
C ALA A 147 -5.36 0.10 -3.39
N ALA A 148 -4.56 0.96 -4.04
CA ALA A 148 -4.69 1.21 -5.46
C ALA A 148 -4.31 -0.04 -6.29
N THR A 149 -3.27 -0.76 -5.88
CA THR A 149 -2.89 -2.04 -6.52
C THR A 149 -4.02 -3.05 -6.43
N ALA A 150 -4.66 -3.17 -5.26
CA ALA A 150 -5.83 -4.03 -5.08
C ALA A 150 -7.01 -3.59 -5.97
N ALA A 151 -7.25 -2.27 -6.08
CA ALA A 151 -8.34 -1.72 -6.89
C ALA A 151 -8.13 -1.93 -8.40
N VAL A 152 -6.89 -1.87 -8.88
CA VAL A 152 -6.57 -2.12 -10.30
C VAL A 152 -6.66 -3.61 -10.64
N ALA A 153 -6.61 -4.49 -9.64
CA ALA A 153 -6.70 -5.94 -9.79
C ALA A 153 -5.70 -6.49 -10.83
N THR A 154 -4.44 -6.06 -10.72
CA THR A 154 -3.32 -6.54 -11.55
C THR A 154 -2.06 -6.68 -10.71
N GLY A 155 -1.08 -7.43 -11.19
CA GLY A 155 0.23 -7.51 -10.55
C GLY A 155 1.00 -6.19 -10.72
N LEU A 156 1.20 -5.44 -9.62
CA LEU A 156 2.00 -4.21 -9.66
C LEU A 156 3.48 -4.52 -9.91
N CYS A 157 4.04 -5.43 -9.12
CA CYS A 157 5.43 -5.86 -9.22
C CYS A 157 5.47 -7.37 -9.39
N ARG A 158 6.20 -7.83 -10.38
CA ARG A 158 6.44 -9.26 -10.64
C ARG A 158 7.85 -9.60 -10.19
N HIS A 159 8.01 -10.71 -9.49
CA HIS A 159 9.27 -11.35 -9.07
C HIS A 159 10.49 -10.44 -8.79
N GLU A 160 11.05 -9.84 -9.82
CA GLU A 160 12.35 -9.13 -9.82
C GLU A 160 12.22 -7.69 -10.34
N ASP A 161 10.98 -7.17 -10.43
CA ASP A 161 10.75 -5.80 -10.83
C ASP A 161 11.36 -4.81 -9.84
N THR A 162 11.66 -3.62 -10.34
CA THR A 162 11.91 -2.44 -9.53
C THR A 162 10.65 -1.61 -9.51
N LEU A 163 10.10 -1.36 -8.32
CA LEU A 163 9.01 -0.42 -8.13
C LEU A 163 9.55 0.92 -7.67
N THR A 164 9.25 1.97 -8.40
CA THR A 164 9.61 3.34 -8.01
C THR A 164 8.36 4.15 -7.68
N ILE A 165 8.38 4.84 -6.54
CA ILE A 165 7.32 5.73 -6.09
C ILE A 165 7.78 7.17 -6.27
N LEU A 166 7.07 7.94 -7.09
CA LEU A 166 7.48 9.26 -7.57
C LEU A 166 6.42 10.33 -7.25
N PRO A 167 6.82 11.55 -6.89
CA PRO A 167 5.89 12.66 -6.79
C PRO A 167 5.62 13.24 -8.19
N GLY A 168 4.38 13.51 -8.51
CA GLY A 168 3.95 14.18 -9.74
C GLY A 168 4.35 15.66 -9.82
N THR A 169 4.99 16.18 -8.78
CA THR A 169 5.54 17.54 -8.73
C THR A 169 6.91 17.69 -9.38
N LEU A 170 7.54 16.57 -9.80
CA LEU A 170 8.79 16.60 -10.54
C LEU A 170 8.62 17.29 -11.91
N PRO A 171 9.66 17.99 -12.40
CA PRO A 171 9.66 18.51 -13.77
C PRO A 171 9.44 17.39 -14.79
N VAL A 172 8.67 17.65 -15.86
CA VAL A 172 8.29 16.65 -16.88
C VAL A 172 9.48 15.84 -17.39
N PRO A 173 10.63 16.44 -17.81
CA PRO A 173 11.77 15.67 -18.31
C PRO A 173 12.37 14.74 -17.25
N GLU A 174 12.41 15.17 -15.99
CA GLU A 174 12.95 14.37 -14.90
C GLU A 174 12.02 13.22 -14.54
N LEU A 175 10.71 13.46 -14.47
CA LEU A 175 9.72 12.43 -14.23
C LEU A 175 9.74 11.38 -15.35
N ALA A 176 9.78 11.80 -16.62
CA ALA A 176 9.86 10.91 -17.77
C ALA A 176 11.13 10.03 -17.74
N ARG A 177 12.28 10.62 -17.38
CA ARG A 177 13.55 9.90 -17.23
C ARG A 177 13.46 8.83 -16.15
N ARG A 178 12.94 9.19 -14.96
CA ARG A 178 12.81 8.23 -13.85
C ARG A 178 11.84 7.11 -14.18
N LEU A 179 10.76 7.41 -14.91
CA LEU A 179 9.80 6.42 -15.37
C LEU A 179 10.40 5.45 -16.38
N ALA A 180 11.35 5.90 -17.24
CA ALA A 180 12.05 5.04 -18.18
C ALA A 180 13.02 4.06 -17.49
N ASP A 181 13.49 4.38 -16.28
CA ASP A 181 14.47 3.60 -15.52
C ASP A 181 13.85 2.61 -14.53
N THR A 182 12.53 2.39 -14.56
CA THR A 182 11.84 1.49 -13.65
C THR A 182 10.95 0.48 -14.37
N ASP A 183 10.64 -0.65 -13.73
CA ASP A 183 9.76 -1.67 -14.30
C ASP A 183 8.29 -1.37 -13.99
N ALA A 184 8.02 -0.94 -12.76
CA ALA A 184 6.72 -0.52 -12.27
C ALA A 184 6.83 0.84 -11.59
N ALA A 185 5.77 1.65 -11.61
CA ALA A 185 5.77 2.94 -10.95
C ALA A 185 4.43 3.26 -10.29
N ILE A 186 4.52 4.05 -9.22
CA ILE A 186 3.39 4.78 -8.64
C ILE A 186 3.70 6.27 -8.71
N ILE A 187 2.77 7.07 -9.23
CA ILE A 187 2.93 8.53 -9.26
C ILE A 187 1.89 9.13 -8.33
N MET A 188 2.34 9.86 -7.32
CA MET A 188 1.51 10.49 -6.29
C MET A 188 1.55 12.03 -6.41
N LYS A 189 0.71 12.73 -5.63
CA LYS A 189 0.64 14.21 -5.61
C LYS A 189 0.35 14.81 -7.00
N LEU A 190 -0.69 14.32 -7.64
CA LEU A 190 -1.07 14.71 -9.01
C LEU A 190 -1.56 16.17 -9.11
N GLY A 191 -2.63 16.51 -8.42
CA GLY A 191 -3.18 17.86 -8.31
C GLY A 191 -3.10 18.69 -9.61
N GLN A 192 -2.60 19.91 -9.51
CA GLN A 192 -2.43 20.84 -10.65
C GLN A 192 -1.36 20.39 -11.64
N THR A 193 -0.43 19.50 -11.22
CA THR A 193 0.65 18.98 -12.08
C THR A 193 0.20 17.86 -13.01
N PHE A 194 -1.05 17.40 -12.88
CA PHE A 194 -1.57 16.24 -13.62
C PHE A 194 -1.33 16.30 -15.15
N PRO A 195 -1.55 17.43 -15.87
CA PRO A 195 -1.25 17.49 -17.30
C PRO A 195 0.24 17.21 -17.63
N GLY A 196 1.15 17.73 -16.79
CA GLY A 196 2.59 17.47 -16.92
C GLY A 196 2.94 16.01 -16.62
N VAL A 197 2.27 15.41 -15.67
CA VAL A 197 2.44 13.97 -15.35
C VAL A 197 2.02 13.09 -16.52
N VAL A 198 0.87 13.37 -17.14
CA VAL A 198 0.41 12.63 -18.34
C VAL A 198 1.42 12.77 -19.48
N GLU A 199 1.99 13.96 -19.67
CA GLU A 199 3.03 14.22 -20.65
C GLU A 199 4.29 13.37 -20.38
N ALA A 200 4.76 13.34 -19.12
CA ALA A 200 5.92 12.53 -18.73
C ALA A 200 5.68 11.03 -18.94
N VAL A 201 4.50 10.52 -18.58
CA VAL A 201 4.11 9.12 -18.80
C VAL A 201 4.08 8.78 -20.28
N ARG A 202 3.59 9.71 -21.14
CA ARG A 202 3.59 9.54 -22.59
C ARG A 202 5.01 9.54 -23.18
N GLN A 203 5.89 10.46 -22.75
CA GLN A 203 7.29 10.49 -23.18
C GLN A 203 8.05 9.22 -22.78
N ALA A 204 7.72 8.62 -21.64
CA ALA A 204 8.26 7.34 -21.21
C ALA A 204 7.66 6.12 -21.95
N GLY A 205 6.66 6.30 -22.84
CA GLY A 205 6.01 5.23 -23.57
C GLY A 205 5.10 4.34 -22.71
N LEU A 206 4.56 4.86 -21.59
CA LEU A 206 3.83 4.08 -20.58
C LEU A 206 2.32 4.34 -20.56
N LEU A 207 1.80 5.21 -21.45
CA LEU A 207 0.42 5.70 -21.37
C LEU A 207 -0.61 4.58 -21.44
N GLU A 208 -0.42 3.60 -22.32
CA GLU A 208 -1.36 2.51 -22.59
C GLU A 208 -1.54 1.56 -21.39
N ARG A 209 -0.55 1.45 -20.51
CA ARG A 209 -0.60 0.60 -19.33
C ARG A 209 -0.81 1.36 -18.02
N ALA A 210 -0.83 2.68 -18.08
CA ALA A 210 -1.00 3.52 -16.91
C ALA A 210 -2.48 3.60 -16.51
N VAL A 211 -2.76 3.35 -15.24
CA VAL A 211 -4.10 3.35 -14.66
C VAL A 211 -4.20 4.43 -13.59
N TYR A 212 -5.19 5.28 -13.72
CA TYR A 212 -5.54 6.29 -12.74
C TYR A 212 -6.44 5.69 -11.65
N VAL A 213 -6.12 5.95 -10.39
CA VAL A 213 -6.93 5.53 -9.24
C VAL A 213 -7.23 6.73 -8.36
N GLU A 214 -8.50 6.96 -8.09
CA GLU A 214 -9.01 8.02 -7.23
C GLU A 214 -9.61 7.41 -5.97
N ARG A 215 -9.27 7.95 -4.78
CA ARG A 215 -9.82 7.56 -3.48
C ARG A 215 -9.83 6.04 -3.26
N ALA A 216 -8.68 5.40 -3.52
CA ALA A 216 -8.50 3.96 -3.35
C ALA A 216 -9.06 3.45 -2.01
N SER A 217 -9.77 2.34 -2.03
CA SER A 217 -10.56 1.74 -0.93
C SER A 217 -11.75 2.56 -0.40
N GLY A 218 -11.92 3.82 -0.81
CA GLY A 218 -13.03 4.65 -0.34
C GLY A 218 -14.34 4.40 -1.11
N ARG A 219 -15.49 4.78 -0.54
CA ARG A 219 -16.83 4.65 -1.16
C ARG A 219 -16.97 5.33 -2.54
N ARG A 220 -16.10 6.27 -2.86
CA ARG A 220 -16.07 7.00 -4.13
C ARG A 220 -14.82 6.65 -4.95
N GLN A 221 -14.31 5.44 -4.78
CA GLN A 221 -13.21 4.94 -5.58
C GLN A 221 -13.58 4.95 -7.08
N ARG A 222 -12.63 5.40 -7.90
CA ARG A 222 -12.71 5.32 -9.37
C ARG A 222 -11.39 4.76 -9.90
N VAL A 223 -11.49 3.90 -10.90
CA VAL A 223 -10.35 3.32 -11.63
C VAL A 223 -10.60 3.55 -13.11
N LEU A 224 -9.67 4.19 -13.80
CA LEU A 224 -9.80 4.56 -15.21
C LEU A 224 -8.45 4.34 -15.92
N PRO A 225 -8.44 4.00 -17.23
CA PRO A 225 -7.26 4.18 -18.07
C PRO A 225 -6.78 5.64 -17.97
N LEU A 226 -5.47 5.87 -17.90
CA LEU A 226 -4.95 7.23 -17.72
C LEU A 226 -5.36 8.16 -18.88
N ALA A 227 -5.47 7.61 -20.09
CA ALA A 227 -5.88 8.37 -21.28
C ALA A 227 -7.30 8.94 -21.22
N ASP A 228 -8.19 8.36 -20.39
CA ASP A 228 -9.61 8.71 -20.30
C ASP A 228 -9.91 9.70 -19.16
N VAL A 229 -8.89 10.18 -18.46
CA VAL A 229 -9.05 11.04 -17.29
C VAL A 229 -9.20 12.52 -17.69
N ASP A 230 -10.28 13.15 -17.24
CA ASP A 230 -10.44 14.59 -17.33
C ASP A 230 -9.52 15.30 -16.32
N ALA A 231 -8.53 16.02 -16.83
CA ALA A 231 -7.53 16.72 -16.03
C ALA A 231 -8.14 17.76 -15.06
N ALA A 232 -9.28 18.36 -15.42
CA ALA A 232 -9.96 19.36 -14.59
C ALA A 232 -10.66 18.75 -13.36
N ALA A 233 -10.90 17.43 -13.36
CA ALA A 233 -11.63 16.70 -12.33
C ALA A 233 -10.73 15.92 -11.36
N VAL A 234 -9.40 16.02 -11.45
CA VAL A 234 -8.45 15.24 -10.65
C VAL A 234 -8.37 15.78 -9.22
N PRO A 235 -8.83 15.02 -8.20
CA PRO A 235 -8.73 15.43 -6.80
C PRO A 235 -7.35 15.15 -6.21
N TYR A 236 -7.05 15.76 -5.07
CA TYR A 236 -5.81 15.53 -4.32
C TYR A 236 -5.57 14.04 -3.98
N MET A 237 -6.66 13.30 -3.63
CA MET A 237 -6.59 11.88 -3.28
C MET A 237 -6.65 11.00 -4.52
N SER A 238 -5.61 11.09 -5.35
CA SER A 238 -5.46 10.29 -6.55
C SER A 238 -4.00 9.94 -6.79
N LEU A 239 -3.78 8.87 -7.52
CA LEU A 239 -2.46 8.40 -7.93
C LEU A 239 -2.56 7.67 -9.28
N ILE A 240 -1.41 7.47 -9.93
CA ILE A 240 -1.30 6.66 -11.14
C ILE A 240 -0.51 5.40 -10.80
N VAL A 241 -1.04 4.26 -11.23
CA VAL A 241 -0.39 2.95 -11.17
C VAL A 241 0.13 2.62 -12.56
N VAL A 242 1.41 2.33 -12.68
CA VAL A 242 2.03 1.77 -13.87
C VAL A 242 2.52 0.37 -13.52
N PRO A 243 1.76 -0.68 -13.83
CA PRO A 243 2.16 -2.06 -13.52
C PRO A 243 3.43 -2.49 -14.25
N GLY A 244 4.19 -3.43 -13.69
CA GLY A 244 5.32 -4.07 -14.36
C GLY A 244 4.85 -4.86 -15.58
N GLN A 245 5.72 -5.02 -16.59
CA GLN A 245 5.44 -5.82 -17.79
C GLN A 245 5.81 -7.28 -17.54
N ASP A 246 4.99 -8.20 -18.07
CA ASP A 246 5.39 -9.59 -18.21
C ASP A 246 6.23 -9.77 -19.48
N LEU A 247 7.54 -9.75 -19.33
CA LEU A 247 8.48 -9.94 -20.46
C LEU A 247 8.33 -11.32 -21.14
N ARG A 248 7.63 -12.28 -20.50
CA ARG A 248 7.35 -13.61 -21.08
C ARG A 248 6.12 -13.57 -21.97
N ALA A 249 5.07 -12.84 -21.57
CA ALA A 249 3.89 -12.62 -22.41
C ALA A 249 4.25 -11.87 -23.69
N ASP A 250 5.12 -10.86 -23.61
CA ASP A 250 5.60 -10.09 -24.77
C ASP A 250 6.45 -10.94 -25.74
N ALA A 251 7.20 -11.92 -25.24
CA ALA A 251 7.96 -12.84 -26.07
C ALA A 251 7.07 -13.86 -26.79
N ALA A 252 5.95 -14.25 -26.17
CA ALA A 252 4.95 -15.15 -26.76
C ALA A 252 3.96 -14.40 -27.67
N GLY A 253 3.53 -13.20 -27.31
CA GLY A 253 2.55 -12.39 -28.05
C GLY A 253 3.09 -11.74 -29.33
N ARG A 254 4.42 -11.65 -29.50
CA ARG A 254 5.02 -11.27 -30.80
C ARG A 254 4.92 -12.38 -31.83
N ALA A 255 4.50 -13.58 -31.45
CA ALA A 255 4.24 -14.69 -32.36
C ALA A 255 2.79 -14.74 -32.86
N GLU A 256 1.81 -14.17 -32.18
CA GLU A 256 0.40 -14.14 -32.60
C GLU A 256 -0.24 -12.81 -32.19
N GLY A 257 -0.57 -11.97 -33.17
CA GLY A 257 -1.26 -10.69 -32.93
C GLY A 257 -2.67 -10.88 -32.43
N ALA A 258 -2.87 -10.72 -31.12
CA ALA A 258 -4.18 -10.64 -30.48
C ALA A 258 -4.35 -9.25 -29.85
N ALA A 259 -5.42 -8.56 -30.24
CA ALA A 259 -5.83 -7.29 -29.69
C ALA A 259 -6.25 -7.43 -28.19
N PRO A 260 -6.01 -6.41 -27.35
CA PRO A 260 -6.42 -6.47 -25.94
C PRO A 260 -7.95 -6.52 -25.83
N ALA A 261 -8.46 -7.45 -25.03
CA ALA A 261 -9.88 -7.53 -24.69
C ALA A 261 -10.31 -6.24 -23.96
N GLY A 262 -11.30 -5.57 -24.50
CA GLY A 262 -11.86 -4.33 -23.96
C GLY A 262 -12.39 -4.53 -22.54
N VAL A 263 -12.09 -3.56 -21.67
CA VAL A 263 -12.62 -3.49 -20.31
C VAL A 263 -14.12 -3.21 -20.39
N ASP A 264 -14.93 -4.17 -19.95
CA ASP A 264 -16.38 -4.03 -19.87
C ASP A 264 -16.75 -3.05 -18.73
N GLU A 265 -17.27 -1.88 -19.09
CA GLU A 265 -17.65 -0.79 -18.18
C GLU A 265 -18.76 -1.12 -17.17
N SER A 266 -19.31 -2.35 -17.16
CA SER A 266 -20.48 -2.75 -16.36
C SER A 266 -20.15 -3.40 -15.01
N ARG A 267 -18.87 -3.54 -14.60
CA ARG A 267 -18.49 -4.25 -13.37
C ARG A 267 -18.02 -3.33 -12.24
N SER A 268 -18.97 -2.58 -11.67
CA SER A 268 -18.86 -2.12 -10.28
C SER A 268 -19.21 -3.27 -9.34
N PRO A 269 -18.44 -3.53 -8.28
CA PRO A 269 -18.82 -4.49 -7.25
C PRO A 269 -19.82 -3.83 -6.29
N ALA A 270 -21.10 -3.77 -6.69
CA ALA A 270 -22.18 -3.40 -5.80
C ALA A 270 -23.17 -4.56 -5.73
N SER A 271 -23.24 -5.16 -4.55
CA SER A 271 -24.35 -5.93 -3.99
C SER A 271 -25.41 -6.43 -4.99
N ARG A 272 -25.32 -7.68 -5.41
CA ARG A 272 -26.50 -8.40 -5.93
C ARG A 272 -27.07 -9.31 -4.85
N SER A 273 -28.09 -8.82 -4.14
CA SER A 273 -29.04 -9.70 -3.49
C SER A 273 -29.79 -10.47 -4.57
N ALA A 274 -29.62 -11.77 -4.62
CA ALA A 274 -30.39 -12.64 -5.50
C ALA A 274 -31.79 -12.80 -4.95
N THR A 275 -32.80 -12.24 -5.65
CA THR A 275 -34.19 -12.72 -5.54
C THR A 275 -34.34 -13.84 -6.54
N ALA A 276 -34.57 -15.03 -6.02
CA ALA A 276 -34.91 -16.24 -6.77
C ALA A 276 -36.31 -16.12 -7.36
N GLY A 277 -36.44 -16.54 -8.62
CA GLY A 277 -37.71 -16.82 -9.27
C GLY A 277 -37.45 -17.35 -10.67
N GLY A 278 -37.48 -18.68 -10.85
CA GLY A 278 -37.40 -19.32 -12.16
C GLY A 278 -36.95 -20.79 -12.06
N ASP A 279 -37.88 -21.68 -12.09
CA ASP A 279 -37.78 -23.15 -12.14
C ASP A 279 -36.96 -23.58 -13.37
N GLY A 280 -35.90 -24.33 -13.16
CA GLY A 280 -35.07 -24.90 -14.22
C GLY A 280 -33.95 -25.74 -13.61
N SER A 281 -34.14 -27.06 -13.50
CA SER A 281 -33.21 -28.05 -12.99
C SER A 281 -31.94 -28.14 -13.88
N GLY A 282 -30.96 -27.33 -13.62
CA GLY A 282 -29.59 -27.50 -13.98
C GLY A 282 -28.77 -27.05 -12.77
N ASP A 283 -27.94 -27.93 -12.22
CA ASP A 283 -27.04 -27.60 -11.13
C ASP A 283 -26.19 -26.37 -11.54
N ALA A 284 -26.59 -25.18 -11.10
CA ALA A 284 -25.80 -23.99 -11.26
C ALA A 284 -24.55 -24.20 -10.38
N VAL A 285 -23.43 -24.49 -11.01
CA VAL A 285 -22.12 -24.54 -10.31
C VAL A 285 -21.92 -23.17 -9.67
N THR A 286 -22.05 -23.09 -8.37
CA THR A 286 -21.76 -21.87 -7.61
C THR A 286 -20.25 -21.71 -7.62
N LEU A 287 -19.75 -20.71 -8.34
CA LEU A 287 -18.31 -20.40 -8.33
C LEU A 287 -17.90 -19.85 -6.96
N GLY A 288 -16.75 -20.28 -6.49
CA GLY A 288 -16.10 -19.67 -5.34
C GLY A 288 -15.24 -18.46 -5.74
N THR A 289 -14.59 -17.85 -4.75
CA THR A 289 -13.74 -16.66 -4.92
C THR A 289 -12.30 -16.96 -4.52
N VAL A 290 -11.32 -16.42 -5.24
CA VAL A 290 -9.92 -16.40 -4.81
C VAL A 290 -9.63 -15.06 -4.13
N HIS A 291 -9.32 -15.10 -2.83
CA HIS A 291 -8.88 -13.95 -2.06
C HIS A 291 -7.35 -13.97 -1.93
N VAL A 292 -6.66 -12.98 -2.46
CA VAL A 292 -5.21 -12.84 -2.30
C VAL A 292 -4.92 -11.93 -1.12
N VAL A 293 -4.52 -12.51 0.01
CA VAL A 293 -4.54 -11.84 1.31
C VAL A 293 -3.14 -11.45 1.79
N GLY A 294 -2.93 -10.15 2.05
CA GLY A 294 -1.75 -9.64 2.73
C GLY A 294 -1.87 -9.82 4.24
N LEU A 295 -0.98 -10.65 4.82
CA LEU A 295 -0.95 -10.92 6.27
C LEU A 295 -0.18 -9.87 7.08
N GLY A 296 0.34 -8.83 6.46
CA GLY A 296 1.33 -7.95 7.08
C GLY A 296 2.68 -8.66 7.31
N PRO A 297 3.74 -7.91 7.63
CA PRO A 297 5.12 -8.42 7.62
C PRO A 297 5.55 -9.12 8.93
N GLY A 298 4.75 -9.07 9.99
CA GLY A 298 5.18 -9.54 11.31
C GLY A 298 4.04 -9.85 12.24
N PRO A 299 3.92 -9.15 13.39
CA PRO A 299 2.94 -9.46 14.42
C PRO A 299 1.50 -9.46 13.88
N ASP A 300 0.66 -10.36 14.42
CA ASP A 300 -0.75 -10.44 14.06
C ASP A 300 -1.53 -9.15 14.37
N ALA A 301 -1.00 -8.31 15.27
CA ALA A 301 -1.52 -6.98 15.56
C ALA A 301 -1.52 -6.03 14.34
N TRP A 302 -0.74 -6.33 13.29
CA TRP A 302 -0.72 -5.57 12.03
C TRP A 302 -1.63 -6.17 10.95
N LEU A 303 -2.36 -7.23 11.27
CA LEU A 303 -3.42 -7.76 10.41
C LEU A 303 -4.56 -6.74 10.32
N THR A 304 -5.17 -6.65 9.14
CA THR A 304 -6.36 -5.81 8.95
C THR A 304 -7.65 -6.57 9.29
N PRO A 305 -8.72 -5.91 9.74
CA PRO A 305 -10.03 -6.52 9.95
C PRO A 305 -10.54 -7.24 8.70
N GLU A 306 -10.38 -6.65 7.51
CA GLU A 306 -10.78 -7.26 6.24
C GLU A 306 -10.06 -8.59 6.01
N ALA A 307 -8.72 -8.63 6.20
CA ALA A 307 -7.96 -9.88 6.10
C ALA A 307 -8.43 -10.92 7.13
N SER A 308 -8.68 -10.51 8.37
CA SER A 308 -9.19 -11.38 9.43
C SER A 308 -10.57 -11.96 9.08
N GLU A 309 -11.48 -11.13 8.56
CA GLU A 309 -12.82 -11.56 8.13
C GLU A 309 -12.73 -12.59 7.01
N VAL A 310 -11.96 -12.33 5.95
CA VAL A 310 -11.77 -13.27 4.85
C VAL A 310 -11.21 -14.59 5.36
N LEU A 311 -10.13 -14.57 6.16
CA LEU A 311 -9.52 -15.79 6.70
C LEU A 311 -10.45 -16.57 7.63
N SER A 312 -11.44 -15.93 8.24
CA SER A 312 -12.41 -16.58 9.13
C SER A 312 -13.43 -17.44 8.39
N ARG A 313 -13.68 -17.18 7.09
CA ARG A 313 -14.76 -17.80 6.31
C ARG A 313 -14.31 -18.71 5.16
N VAL A 314 -13.07 -18.59 4.67
CA VAL A 314 -12.60 -19.38 3.53
C VAL A 314 -12.46 -20.87 3.85
N ASP A 315 -12.68 -21.74 2.84
CA ASP A 315 -12.55 -23.19 2.98
C ASP A 315 -11.09 -23.66 2.91
N HIS A 316 -10.27 -22.93 2.11
CA HIS A 316 -8.88 -23.29 1.85
C HIS A 316 -7.95 -22.10 2.06
N VAL A 317 -6.78 -22.37 2.62
CA VAL A 317 -5.68 -21.41 2.70
C VAL A 317 -4.45 -22.01 2.01
N ILE A 318 -3.97 -21.31 0.98
CA ILE A 318 -2.81 -21.72 0.16
C ILE A 318 -1.69 -20.70 0.34
N GLY A 319 -0.44 -21.14 0.41
CA GLY A 319 0.68 -20.22 0.50
C GLY A 319 2.01 -20.89 0.82
N TYR A 320 3.04 -20.07 0.95
CA TYR A 320 4.32 -20.50 1.50
C TYR A 320 4.15 -20.96 2.94
N ALA A 321 4.75 -22.12 3.28
CA ALA A 321 4.49 -22.81 4.54
C ALA A 321 4.58 -21.91 5.80
N PRO A 322 5.58 -21.00 5.96
CA PRO A 322 5.63 -20.07 7.10
C PRO A 322 4.45 -19.10 7.16
N TYR A 323 3.87 -18.69 6.00
CA TYR A 323 2.72 -17.79 5.97
C TYR A 323 1.42 -18.52 6.28
N VAL A 324 1.23 -19.73 5.72
CA VAL A 324 0.10 -20.60 6.06
C VAL A 324 0.07 -20.94 7.55
N ALA A 325 1.25 -21.12 8.19
CA ALA A 325 1.36 -21.38 9.61
C ALA A 325 0.85 -20.24 10.51
N ARG A 326 0.82 -18.99 10.00
CA ARG A 326 0.27 -17.82 10.71
C ARG A 326 -1.25 -17.82 10.75
N VAL A 327 -1.92 -18.57 9.85
CA VAL A 327 -3.38 -18.65 9.86
C VAL A 327 -3.82 -19.71 10.84
N PRO A 328 -4.61 -19.37 11.90
CA PRO A 328 -5.07 -20.36 12.88
C PRO A 328 -5.89 -21.48 12.24
N GLN A 329 -5.66 -22.73 12.72
CA GLN A 329 -6.48 -23.87 12.30
C GLN A 329 -7.87 -23.75 12.92
N ARG A 330 -8.90 -24.02 12.13
CA ARG A 330 -10.30 -24.13 12.58
C ARG A 330 -11.03 -25.27 11.86
N GLU A 331 -12.17 -25.66 12.38
CA GLU A 331 -13.04 -26.65 11.74
C GLU A 331 -13.48 -26.12 10.35
N GLY A 332 -13.49 -27.02 9.37
CA GLY A 332 -13.83 -26.71 7.97
C GLY A 332 -12.70 -26.04 7.17
N LEU A 333 -11.57 -25.66 7.78
CA LEU A 333 -10.45 -25.07 7.07
C LEU A 333 -9.43 -26.12 6.63
N THR A 334 -9.13 -26.16 5.34
CA THR A 334 -8.00 -26.92 4.78
C THR A 334 -6.81 -26.00 4.52
N ARG A 335 -5.67 -26.28 5.14
CA ARG A 335 -4.41 -25.55 4.91
C ARG A 335 -3.53 -26.31 3.93
N LEU A 336 -3.10 -25.65 2.86
CA LEU A 336 -2.30 -26.21 1.76
C LEU A 336 -0.93 -25.49 1.69
N PRO A 337 0.00 -25.81 2.61
CA PRO A 337 1.33 -25.21 2.60
C PRO A 337 2.19 -25.82 1.48
N SER A 338 3.04 -24.98 0.87
CA SER A 338 4.00 -25.41 -0.14
C SER A 338 5.37 -24.76 0.05
N GLY A 339 6.38 -25.28 -0.63
CA GLY A 339 7.74 -24.74 -0.63
C GLY A 339 7.82 -23.42 -1.41
N ASN A 340 8.97 -22.80 -1.41
CA ASN A 340 9.27 -21.64 -2.24
C ASN A 340 9.36 -22.05 -3.72
N THR A 341 9.20 -21.11 -4.66
CA THR A 341 9.39 -21.29 -6.12
C THR A 341 8.26 -21.98 -6.92
N VAL A 342 7.05 -22.03 -6.34
CA VAL A 342 5.86 -22.60 -7.00
C VAL A 342 4.68 -21.61 -6.97
N GLU A 343 4.99 -20.33 -7.14
CA GLU A 343 4.01 -19.24 -6.97
C GLU A 343 2.84 -19.35 -7.96
N VAL A 344 3.12 -19.56 -9.25
CA VAL A 344 2.08 -19.70 -10.29
C VAL A 344 1.27 -20.99 -10.11
N ASP A 345 1.92 -22.07 -9.66
CA ASP A 345 1.20 -23.34 -9.41
C ASP A 345 0.23 -23.20 -8.22
N ARG A 346 0.58 -22.39 -7.19
CA ARG A 346 -0.36 -22.02 -6.12
C ARG A 346 -1.55 -21.23 -6.66
N GLY A 347 -1.29 -20.30 -7.59
CA GLY A 347 -2.34 -19.55 -8.27
C GLY A 347 -3.30 -20.47 -9.02
N ARG A 348 -2.78 -21.40 -9.82
CA ARG A 348 -3.60 -22.41 -10.52
C ARG A 348 -4.40 -23.28 -9.55
N GLN A 349 -3.77 -23.78 -8.49
CA GLN A 349 -4.46 -24.58 -7.48
C GLN A 349 -5.61 -23.81 -6.82
N ALA A 350 -5.41 -22.53 -6.52
CA ALA A 350 -6.46 -21.69 -5.95
C ALA A 350 -7.62 -21.46 -6.93
N LEU A 351 -7.31 -21.22 -8.20
CA LEU A 351 -8.30 -21.02 -9.25
C LEU A 351 -9.11 -22.31 -9.54
N ASP A 352 -8.45 -23.48 -9.56
CA ASP A 352 -9.13 -24.77 -9.73
C ASP A 352 -10.10 -25.05 -8.57
N LEU A 353 -9.71 -24.75 -7.32
CA LEU A 353 -10.60 -24.89 -6.16
C LEU A 353 -11.79 -23.91 -6.22
N ALA A 354 -11.57 -22.67 -6.66
CA ALA A 354 -12.63 -21.71 -6.83
C ALA A 354 -13.61 -22.09 -7.96
N LEU A 355 -13.11 -22.68 -9.07
CA LEU A 355 -13.97 -23.28 -10.09
C LEU A 355 -14.82 -24.42 -9.55
N ALA A 356 -14.33 -25.14 -8.54
CA ALA A 356 -15.08 -26.21 -7.85
C ALA A 356 -16.06 -25.68 -6.79
N GLY A 357 -16.17 -24.36 -6.61
CA GLY A 357 -17.13 -23.71 -5.71
C GLY A 357 -16.59 -23.37 -4.32
N HIS A 358 -15.27 -23.49 -4.07
CA HIS A 358 -14.67 -23.21 -2.77
C HIS A 358 -14.23 -21.74 -2.62
N GLU A 359 -14.42 -21.19 -1.42
CA GLU A 359 -13.79 -19.91 -1.03
C GLU A 359 -12.33 -20.14 -0.65
N VAL A 360 -11.39 -19.49 -1.33
CA VAL A 360 -9.96 -19.76 -1.22
C VAL A 360 -9.16 -18.51 -0.87
N ALA A 361 -8.32 -18.58 0.16
CA ALA A 361 -7.33 -17.53 0.44
C ALA A 361 -5.94 -17.95 -0.02
N VAL A 362 -5.29 -17.11 -0.84
CA VAL A 362 -3.86 -17.21 -1.15
C VAL A 362 -3.12 -16.19 -0.31
N VAL A 363 -2.29 -16.65 0.65
CA VAL A 363 -1.71 -15.75 1.66
C VAL A 363 -0.28 -15.34 1.31
N SER A 364 0.01 -14.05 1.55
CA SER A 364 1.33 -13.41 1.41
C SER A 364 1.80 -12.82 2.73
N GLY A 365 3.10 -12.82 2.98
CA GLY A 365 3.69 -11.99 4.03
C GLY A 365 3.80 -10.55 3.53
N GLY A 366 3.43 -9.58 4.37
CA GLY A 366 3.38 -8.19 3.96
C GLY A 366 2.11 -7.84 3.19
N ASP A 367 2.25 -7.10 2.12
CA ASP A 367 1.19 -6.75 1.18
C ASP A 367 1.07 -7.79 0.05
N ALA A 368 -0.15 -8.08 -0.40
CA ALA A 368 -0.39 -9.07 -1.44
C ALA A 368 0.08 -8.61 -2.84
N GLY A 369 0.07 -7.30 -3.11
CA GLY A 369 0.40 -6.70 -4.41
C GLY A 369 1.86 -6.27 -4.56
N VAL A 370 2.57 -6.04 -3.44
CA VAL A 370 3.97 -5.59 -3.45
C VAL A 370 4.91 -6.78 -3.21
N PHE A 371 5.49 -7.34 -4.25
CA PHE A 371 6.28 -8.58 -4.23
C PHE A 371 5.56 -9.75 -3.56
N GLY A 372 4.23 -9.75 -3.61
CA GLY A 372 3.33 -10.74 -3.02
C GLY A 372 2.71 -11.67 -4.06
N MET A 373 1.73 -12.45 -3.63
CA MET A 373 1.10 -13.50 -4.44
C MET A 373 0.13 -12.97 -5.52
N ALA A 374 -0.28 -11.69 -5.48
CA ALA A 374 -1.27 -11.17 -6.43
C ALA A 374 -0.78 -11.30 -7.88
N ALA A 375 0.47 -10.94 -8.16
CA ALA A 375 1.03 -11.08 -9.51
C ALA A 375 0.98 -12.52 -10.03
N ALA A 376 1.35 -13.50 -9.18
CA ALA A 376 1.36 -14.92 -9.57
C ALA A 376 -0.06 -15.50 -9.75
N VAL A 377 -1.05 -15.03 -8.99
CA VAL A 377 -2.45 -15.44 -9.16
C VAL A 377 -3.02 -14.89 -10.46
N PHE A 378 -2.76 -13.61 -10.80
CA PHE A 378 -3.19 -13.04 -12.07
C PHE A 378 -2.47 -13.68 -13.27
N GLU A 379 -1.16 -13.94 -13.16
CA GLU A 379 -0.40 -14.69 -14.16
C GLU A 379 -1.02 -16.09 -14.39
N ALA A 380 -1.37 -16.79 -13.30
CA ALA A 380 -2.04 -18.09 -13.40
C ALA A 380 -3.41 -17.97 -14.09
N ALA A 381 -4.19 -16.93 -13.78
CA ALA A 381 -5.51 -16.71 -14.39
C ALA A 381 -5.45 -16.47 -15.92
N GLU A 382 -4.37 -15.89 -16.40
CA GLU A 382 -4.15 -15.65 -17.83
C GLU A 382 -3.76 -16.92 -18.60
N THR A 383 -3.35 -18.00 -17.91
CA THR A 383 -2.87 -19.23 -18.57
C THR A 383 -3.97 -20.14 -19.11
N ASP A 384 -5.22 -19.98 -18.65
CA ASP A 384 -6.36 -20.82 -19.05
C ASP A 384 -7.65 -20.01 -19.05
N ALA A 385 -8.34 -19.98 -20.19
CA ALA A 385 -9.60 -19.25 -20.37
C ALA A 385 -10.70 -19.66 -19.37
N ARG A 386 -10.64 -20.88 -18.79
CA ARG A 386 -11.59 -21.32 -17.75
C ARG A 386 -11.51 -20.45 -16.49
N TYR A 387 -10.38 -19.83 -16.22
CA TYR A 387 -10.21 -18.97 -15.03
C TYR A 387 -10.81 -17.58 -15.19
N ALA A 388 -11.17 -17.16 -16.42
CA ALA A 388 -11.73 -15.82 -16.66
C ALA A 388 -13.05 -15.54 -15.91
N VAL A 389 -13.76 -16.59 -15.48
CA VAL A 389 -15.02 -16.47 -14.73
C VAL A 389 -14.82 -16.46 -13.22
N VAL A 390 -13.62 -16.78 -12.71
CA VAL A 390 -13.32 -16.85 -11.28
C VAL A 390 -13.11 -15.43 -10.73
N PRO A 391 -13.92 -15.01 -9.72
CA PRO A 391 -13.66 -13.74 -9.05
C PRO A 391 -12.33 -13.79 -8.29
N ILE A 392 -11.47 -12.78 -8.50
CA ILE A 392 -10.22 -12.60 -7.76
C ILE A 392 -10.34 -11.29 -6.98
N HIS A 393 -10.19 -11.37 -5.66
CA HIS A 393 -10.22 -10.23 -4.75
C HIS A 393 -8.88 -10.09 -4.04
N VAL A 394 -8.22 -8.94 -4.16
CA VAL A 394 -6.96 -8.65 -3.47
C VAL A 394 -7.25 -7.88 -2.19
N VAL A 395 -6.85 -8.46 -1.06
CA VAL A 395 -6.96 -7.86 0.27
C VAL A 395 -5.59 -7.28 0.64
N PRO A 396 -5.44 -5.95 0.65
CA PRO A 396 -4.15 -5.31 0.91
C PRO A 396 -3.70 -5.49 2.36
N GLY A 397 -2.37 -5.45 2.58
CA GLY A 397 -1.76 -5.53 3.89
C GLY A 397 -0.69 -4.46 4.10
N VAL A 398 -0.14 -4.38 5.32
CA VAL A 398 1.01 -3.53 5.61
C VAL A 398 2.24 -4.10 4.89
N THR A 399 2.87 -3.32 4.00
CA THR A 399 4.09 -3.78 3.31
C THR A 399 5.30 -3.83 4.25
N ALA A 400 6.18 -4.81 4.04
CA ALA A 400 7.39 -5.00 4.84
C ALA A 400 8.32 -3.77 4.80
N ALA A 401 8.39 -3.06 3.68
CA ALA A 401 9.20 -1.85 3.55
C ALA A 401 8.76 -0.75 4.52
N HIS A 402 7.45 -0.47 4.62
CA HIS A 402 6.93 0.55 5.53
C HIS A 402 7.04 0.11 7.00
N ALA A 403 6.85 -1.18 7.29
CA ALA A 403 7.08 -1.70 8.63
C ALA A 403 8.56 -1.56 9.05
N ALA A 404 9.50 -1.82 8.14
CA ALA A 404 10.93 -1.57 8.39
C ALA A 404 11.23 -0.07 8.57
N SER A 405 10.60 0.79 7.77
CA SER A 405 10.71 2.25 7.90
C SER A 405 10.21 2.75 9.27
N ALA A 406 9.11 2.18 9.77
CA ALA A 406 8.59 2.51 11.11
C ALA A 406 9.59 2.20 12.24
N LEU A 407 10.44 1.18 12.06
CA LEU A 407 11.51 0.82 13.02
C LEU A 407 12.78 1.66 12.83
N ALA A 408 13.05 2.15 11.62
CA ALA A 408 14.27 2.86 11.25
C ALA A 408 14.13 4.40 11.29
N GLY A 409 12.92 4.94 11.42
CA GLY A 409 12.64 6.38 11.48
C GLY A 409 12.51 7.05 10.12
N ALA A 410 11.34 6.95 9.47
CA ALA A 410 10.94 7.70 8.27
C ALA A 410 11.89 7.61 7.05
N VAL A 411 12.70 6.57 6.93
CA VAL A 411 13.69 6.42 5.85
C VAL A 411 13.08 6.29 4.45
N LEU A 412 11.79 5.97 4.35
CA LEU A 412 11.00 5.91 3.12
C LEU A 412 9.91 6.99 3.08
N GLY A 413 10.15 8.13 3.72
CA GLY A 413 9.15 9.17 3.93
C GLY A 413 8.70 9.91 2.67
N ALA A 414 9.49 9.87 1.60
CA ALA A 414 9.22 10.54 0.33
C ALA A 414 9.31 9.55 -0.86
N ASP A 415 9.77 10.04 -2.00
CA ASP A 415 10.04 9.19 -3.17
C ASP A 415 11.13 8.15 -2.86
N HIS A 416 10.87 6.94 -3.29
CA HIS A 416 11.77 5.82 -3.01
C HIS A 416 11.59 4.69 -4.02
N ALA A 417 12.50 3.72 -3.99
CA ALA A 417 12.44 2.52 -4.80
C ALA A 417 12.42 1.25 -3.94
N LEU A 418 11.62 0.29 -4.34
CA LEU A 418 11.62 -1.07 -3.81
C LEU A 418 12.27 -1.98 -4.85
N ILE A 419 13.39 -2.61 -4.51
CA ILE A 419 14.23 -3.36 -5.45
C ILE A 419 14.41 -4.78 -4.95
N SER A 420 14.03 -5.76 -5.78
CA SER A 420 14.39 -7.16 -5.53
C SER A 420 15.83 -7.42 -5.96
N LEU A 421 16.64 -7.93 -5.04
CA LEU A 421 18.02 -8.37 -5.31
C LEU A 421 18.09 -9.80 -5.84
N SER A 422 16.96 -10.40 -6.25
CA SER A 422 16.92 -11.68 -6.93
C SER A 422 17.39 -11.53 -8.40
N ASP A 423 18.23 -12.48 -8.84
CA ASP A 423 18.76 -12.55 -10.21
C ASP A 423 18.33 -13.83 -10.93
N ARG A 424 17.24 -14.46 -10.47
CA ARG A 424 16.78 -15.73 -11.05
C ARG A 424 16.16 -15.57 -12.44
N LEU A 425 15.46 -14.45 -12.66
CA LEU A 425 14.74 -14.15 -13.91
C LEU A 425 15.31 -12.94 -14.63
N LYS A 426 16.10 -12.12 -13.93
CA LYS A 426 16.73 -10.90 -14.44
C LYS A 426 18.25 -10.97 -14.21
N PRO A 427 19.10 -10.70 -15.20
CA PRO A 427 20.55 -10.69 -15.01
C PRO A 427 20.97 -9.71 -13.91
N TRP A 428 21.97 -10.08 -13.10
CA TRP A 428 22.51 -9.23 -12.04
C TRP A 428 22.96 -7.85 -12.54
N SER A 429 23.48 -7.76 -13.77
CA SER A 429 23.87 -6.48 -14.39
C SER A 429 22.71 -5.49 -14.48
N VAL A 430 21.49 -5.98 -14.75
CA VAL A 430 20.28 -5.14 -14.78
C VAL A 430 19.93 -4.63 -13.38
N VAL A 431 20.06 -5.48 -12.35
CA VAL A 431 19.85 -5.07 -10.96
C VAL A 431 20.84 -3.96 -10.56
N VAL A 432 22.14 -4.12 -10.92
CA VAL A 432 23.17 -3.11 -10.67
C VAL A 432 22.87 -1.79 -11.38
N GLU A 433 22.41 -1.85 -12.62
CA GLU A 433 22.01 -0.65 -13.37
C GLU A 433 20.85 0.09 -12.67
N ARG A 434 19.82 -0.64 -12.19
CA ARG A 434 18.70 -0.07 -11.41
C ARG A 434 19.18 0.56 -10.10
N LEU A 435 20.07 -0.10 -9.36
CA LEU A 435 20.68 0.45 -8.15
C LEU A 435 21.36 1.78 -8.42
N ARG A 436 22.20 1.84 -9.47
CA ARG A 436 22.89 3.07 -9.88
C ARG A 436 21.93 4.16 -10.36
N ALA A 437 20.87 3.80 -11.09
CA ALA A 437 19.85 4.75 -11.53
C ALA A 437 19.13 5.39 -10.33
N CYS A 438 18.71 4.58 -9.35
CA CYS A 438 18.08 5.05 -8.13
C CYS A 438 19.03 5.94 -7.29
N ALA A 439 20.31 5.56 -7.17
CA ALA A 439 21.31 6.36 -6.47
C ALA A 439 21.55 7.72 -7.16
N ARG A 440 21.65 7.76 -8.50
CA ARG A 440 21.77 9.02 -9.25
C ARG A 440 20.54 9.92 -9.12
N ALA A 441 19.40 9.33 -8.86
CA ALA A 441 18.13 10.05 -8.64
C ALA A 441 17.91 10.46 -7.17
N ASP A 442 18.87 10.17 -6.29
CA ASP A 442 18.81 10.41 -4.84
C ASP A 442 17.57 9.75 -4.18
N LEU A 443 17.19 8.58 -4.65
CA LEU A 443 16.07 7.83 -4.09
C LEU A 443 16.51 7.01 -2.88
N ALA A 444 15.72 7.05 -1.81
CA ALA A 444 15.81 6.04 -0.77
C ALA A 444 15.46 4.66 -1.35
N MET A 445 16.10 3.58 -0.85
CA MET A 445 15.91 2.25 -1.41
C MET A 445 15.61 1.22 -0.33
N ALA A 446 14.60 0.37 -0.56
CA ALA A 446 14.37 -0.82 0.25
C ALA A 446 14.62 -2.08 -0.60
N PHE A 447 15.44 -2.99 -0.06
CA PHE A 447 15.85 -4.20 -0.77
C PHE A 447 15.04 -5.41 -0.31
N TYR A 448 14.43 -6.09 -1.27
CA TYR A 448 13.76 -7.37 -1.10
C TYR A 448 14.66 -8.51 -1.56
N ASN A 449 14.44 -9.70 -1.03
CA ASN A 449 15.20 -10.91 -1.36
C ASN A 449 16.74 -10.71 -1.27
N PRO A 450 17.26 -10.10 -0.21
CA PRO A 450 18.66 -9.67 -0.14
C PRO A 450 19.65 -10.83 -0.06
N ARG A 451 19.18 -12.06 0.28
CA ARG A 451 20.01 -13.25 0.46
C ARG A 451 19.20 -14.54 0.34
N SER A 452 19.81 -15.57 -0.25
CA SER A 452 19.33 -16.95 -0.20
C SER A 452 20.51 -17.92 -0.11
N ALA A 453 20.23 -19.21 0.09
CA ALA A 453 21.29 -20.25 0.15
C ALA A 453 22.12 -20.31 -1.14
N SER A 454 21.47 -20.13 -2.30
CA SER A 454 22.13 -20.10 -3.62
C SER A 454 22.70 -18.71 -3.99
N ARG A 455 22.40 -17.67 -3.22
CA ARG A 455 22.75 -16.27 -3.49
C ARG A 455 23.12 -15.57 -2.17
N PRO A 456 24.28 -15.90 -1.59
CA PRO A 456 24.67 -15.40 -0.27
C PRO A 456 25.18 -13.94 -0.29
N ASP A 457 25.67 -13.46 -1.46
CA ASP A 457 26.49 -12.24 -1.55
C ASP A 457 25.80 -11.04 -2.20
N GLN A 458 24.52 -11.17 -2.66
CA GLN A 458 23.83 -10.09 -3.37
C GLN A 458 23.78 -8.75 -2.62
N LEU A 459 23.58 -8.79 -1.31
CA LEU A 459 23.58 -7.56 -0.51
C LEU A 459 24.97 -6.88 -0.48
N VAL A 460 26.03 -7.69 -0.41
CA VAL A 460 27.42 -7.18 -0.46
C VAL A 460 27.72 -6.57 -1.81
N GLN A 461 27.30 -7.23 -2.89
CA GLN A 461 27.47 -6.76 -4.26
C GLN A 461 26.65 -5.49 -4.53
N ALA A 462 25.39 -5.42 -4.02
CA ALA A 462 24.56 -4.22 -4.11
C ALA A 462 25.22 -3.04 -3.41
N ARG A 463 25.74 -3.24 -2.17
CA ARG A 463 26.50 -2.22 -1.45
C ARG A 463 27.73 -1.78 -2.24
N ALA A 464 28.47 -2.68 -2.85
CA ALA A 464 29.65 -2.32 -3.66
C ALA A 464 29.25 -1.44 -4.84
N ALA A 465 28.17 -1.80 -5.57
CA ALA A 465 27.66 -1.04 -6.71
C ALA A 465 27.14 0.37 -6.35
N LEU A 466 26.74 0.58 -5.09
CA LEU A 466 26.29 1.89 -4.59
C LEU A 466 27.43 2.77 -4.06
N LEU A 467 28.62 2.22 -3.82
CA LEU A 467 29.80 2.95 -3.35
C LEU A 467 30.71 3.42 -4.50
N GLU A 468 30.49 2.94 -5.74
CA GLU A 468 31.17 3.38 -6.96
C GLU A 468 30.64 4.75 -7.44
#